data_5524b38ac020aef02bb5b338e139495f
#
_entry.id   5524b38ac020aef02bb5b338e139495f
#
_cell.length_a   1.000
_cell.length_b   1.000
_cell.length_c   1.000
_cell.angle_alpha   90.00
_cell.angle_beta   90.00
_cell.angle_gamma   90.00
#
_symmetry.space_group_name_H-M   'P 1'
#
loop_
_entity.id
_entity.type
_entity.pdbx_description
1 polymer ?
#
loop_
_entity_poly.entity_id
_entity_poly.type
_entity_poly.pdbx_seq_one_letter_code
_entity_poly.pdbx_strand_id
1 'polypeptide(L)'
;QLFTAFQFVTHLQAEAMSSAVLGFAALIAVEWLLFFALKLARRSGYEVETLAFFLSTIGFAVIASDDATKIGKQLICLVGGVFIYLIIGWSLRDLTRAKRFRYVAAVGGLLLLAANLVFGTEIYGAKNWIMIGPFSFQPSELVKLCFIYVGASTMDRIVTKRNLILFIVYS
;
A
#
# COMPACT_ATOMS: atom_id res chain seq x y z
N GLN A 1 1.23 -16.17 -12.16
CA GLN A 1 1.12 -16.52 -10.74
C GLN A 1 1.16 -18.03 -10.52
N LEU A 2 0.26 -18.82 -11.13
CA LEU A 2 0.26 -20.29 -10.99
C LEU A 2 1.55 -20.94 -11.48
N PHE A 3 2.12 -20.48 -12.58
CA PHE A 3 3.37 -21.01 -13.11
C PHE A 3 4.57 -20.68 -12.22
N THR A 4 4.64 -19.48 -11.69
CA THR A 4 5.67 -19.06 -10.71
C THR A 4 5.55 -19.85 -9.40
N ALA A 5 4.34 -20.03 -8.89
CA ALA A 5 4.09 -20.86 -7.72
C ALA A 5 4.54 -22.32 -7.94
N PHE A 6 4.25 -22.89 -9.10
CA PHE A 6 4.64 -24.26 -9.44
C PHE A 6 6.17 -24.44 -9.52
N GLN A 7 6.88 -23.50 -10.15
CA GLN A 7 8.35 -23.53 -10.22
C GLN A 7 9.00 -23.47 -8.83
N PHE A 8 8.47 -22.64 -7.93
CA PHE A 8 9.00 -22.52 -6.57
C PHE A 8 8.73 -23.76 -5.71
N VAL A 9 7.56 -24.35 -5.82
CA VAL A 9 7.16 -25.52 -5.07
C VAL A 9 8.06 -26.73 -5.35
N THR A 10 8.56 -26.88 -6.58
CA THR A 10 9.41 -28.01 -6.96
C THR A 10 10.84 -27.95 -6.40
N HIS A 11 11.29 -26.80 -5.91
CA HIS A 11 12.65 -26.58 -5.41
C HIS A 11 12.76 -26.37 -3.88
N LEU A 12 11.64 -26.28 -3.16
CA LEU A 12 11.62 -26.03 -1.72
C LEU A 12 11.56 -27.33 -0.90
N GLN A 13 12.15 -27.32 0.31
CA GLN A 13 11.98 -28.38 1.29
C GLN A 13 10.53 -28.48 1.74
N ALA A 14 10.05 -29.67 2.12
CA ALA A 14 8.63 -29.97 2.33
C ALA A 14 7.89 -29.06 3.31
N GLU A 15 8.56 -28.53 4.35
CA GLU A 15 7.93 -27.62 5.32
C GLU A 15 7.78 -26.19 4.77
N ALA A 16 8.77 -25.71 4.03
CA ALA A 16 8.73 -24.42 3.35
C ALA A 16 7.74 -24.41 2.18
N MET A 17 7.51 -25.57 1.57
CA MET A 17 6.60 -25.78 0.46
C MET A 17 5.14 -25.49 0.83
N SER A 18 4.67 -25.91 2.00
CA SER A 18 3.28 -25.70 2.43
C SER A 18 2.97 -24.21 2.65
N SER A 19 3.88 -23.48 3.29
CA SER A 19 3.72 -22.04 3.53
C SER A 19 3.77 -21.22 2.24
N ALA A 20 4.63 -21.59 1.29
CA ALA A 20 4.70 -20.95 -0.02
C ALA A 20 3.41 -21.18 -0.83
N VAL A 21 2.91 -22.41 -0.92
CA VAL A 21 1.67 -22.75 -1.62
C VAL A 21 0.48 -21.99 -1.03
N LEU A 22 0.34 -21.98 0.29
CA LEU A 22 -0.71 -21.25 0.98
C LEU A 22 -0.58 -19.73 0.73
N GLY A 23 0.62 -19.18 0.75
CA GLY A 23 0.88 -17.77 0.47
C GLY A 23 0.47 -17.35 -0.94
N PHE A 24 0.84 -18.13 -1.97
CA PHE A 24 0.43 -17.85 -3.35
C PHE A 24 -1.07 -18.09 -3.58
N ALA A 25 -1.67 -19.10 -2.97
CA ALA A 25 -3.12 -19.31 -3.03
C ALA A 25 -3.88 -18.14 -2.40
N ALA A 26 -3.41 -17.64 -1.25
CA ALA A 26 -3.99 -16.49 -0.59
C ALA A 26 -3.80 -15.20 -1.42
N LEU A 27 -2.64 -15.00 -2.06
CA LEU A 27 -2.41 -13.88 -2.98
C LEU A 27 -3.43 -13.87 -4.12
N ILE A 28 -3.64 -15.02 -4.77
CA ILE A 28 -4.63 -15.19 -5.83
C ILE A 28 -6.04 -14.91 -5.31
N ALA A 29 -6.39 -15.42 -4.13
CA ALA A 29 -7.69 -15.18 -3.51
C ALA A 29 -7.94 -13.68 -3.23
N VAL A 30 -6.94 -12.96 -2.70
CA VAL A 30 -7.03 -11.51 -2.45
C VAL A 30 -7.20 -10.74 -3.76
N GLU A 31 -6.48 -11.12 -4.82
CA GLU A 31 -6.62 -10.51 -6.15
C GLU A 31 -8.04 -10.67 -6.70
N TRP A 32 -8.59 -11.89 -6.68
CA TRP A 32 -9.96 -12.15 -7.14
C TRP A 32 -11.00 -11.42 -6.31
N LEU A 33 -10.84 -11.39 -4.98
CA LEU A 33 -11.74 -10.64 -4.09
C LEU A 33 -11.70 -9.14 -4.41
N LEU A 34 -10.52 -8.57 -4.67
CA LEU A 34 -10.41 -7.18 -5.05
C LEU A 34 -11.11 -6.90 -6.38
N PHE A 35 -10.85 -7.70 -7.41
CA PHE A 35 -11.51 -7.52 -8.71
C PHE A 35 -13.03 -7.65 -8.61
N PHE A 36 -13.52 -8.59 -7.79
CA PHE A 36 -14.95 -8.72 -7.54
C PHE A 36 -15.52 -7.48 -6.83
N ALA A 37 -14.84 -6.97 -5.81
CA ALA A 37 -15.23 -5.75 -5.10
C ALA A 37 -15.25 -4.52 -6.02
N LEU A 38 -14.25 -4.36 -6.89
CA LEU A 38 -14.17 -3.27 -7.86
C LEU A 38 -15.26 -3.38 -8.94
N LYS A 39 -15.56 -4.60 -9.41
CA LYS A 39 -16.67 -4.86 -10.33
C LYS A 39 -18.01 -4.50 -9.71
N LEU A 40 -18.24 -4.84 -8.44
CA LEU A 40 -19.44 -4.48 -7.70
C LEU A 40 -19.55 -2.96 -7.53
N ALA A 41 -18.42 -2.27 -7.37
CA ALA A 41 -18.34 -0.81 -7.35
C ALA A 41 -18.49 -0.16 -8.74
N ARG A 42 -18.80 -0.94 -9.79
CA ARG A 42 -18.96 -0.49 -11.18
C ARG A 42 -17.75 0.28 -11.74
N ARG A 43 -16.55 -0.11 -11.32
CA ARG A 43 -15.32 0.48 -11.86
C ARG A 43 -14.97 -0.21 -13.18
N SER A 44 -14.54 0.57 -14.16
CA SER A 44 -13.98 0.12 -15.43
C SER A 44 -12.47 0.45 -15.47
N GLY A 45 -11.65 -0.49 -15.92
CA GLY A 45 -10.19 -0.37 -15.94
C GLY A 45 -9.55 -0.94 -14.66
N TYR A 46 -8.68 -1.95 -14.86
CA TYR A 46 -8.00 -2.70 -13.79
C TYR A 46 -6.50 -2.78 -14.03
N GLU A 47 -5.96 -1.94 -14.90
CA GLU A 47 -4.57 -2.02 -15.37
C GLU A 47 -3.59 -1.81 -14.21
N VAL A 48 -3.88 -0.83 -13.35
CA VAL A 48 -3.03 -0.47 -12.19
C VAL A 48 -3.05 -1.60 -11.17
N GLU A 49 -4.23 -2.13 -10.86
CA GLU A 49 -4.41 -3.24 -9.94
C GLU A 49 -3.71 -4.51 -10.44
N THR A 50 -3.86 -4.82 -11.73
CA THR A 50 -3.20 -5.98 -12.35
C THR A 50 -1.68 -5.84 -12.28
N LEU A 51 -1.13 -4.65 -12.57
CA LEU A 51 0.29 -4.38 -12.46
C LEU A 51 0.78 -4.50 -11.01
N ALA A 52 0.02 -3.97 -10.04
CA ALA A 52 0.35 -4.06 -8.63
C ALA A 52 0.41 -5.51 -8.15
N PHE A 53 -0.56 -6.36 -8.52
CA PHE A 53 -0.55 -7.79 -8.17
C PHE A 53 0.54 -8.56 -8.92
N PHE A 54 0.86 -8.19 -10.15
CA PHE A 54 2.01 -8.76 -10.86
C PHE A 54 3.32 -8.48 -10.11
N LEU A 55 3.56 -7.23 -9.71
CA LEU A 55 4.74 -6.86 -8.92
C LEU A 55 4.74 -7.55 -7.53
N SER A 56 3.58 -7.66 -6.90
CA SER A 56 3.44 -8.40 -5.64
C SER A 56 3.79 -9.87 -5.80
N THR A 57 3.41 -10.50 -6.93
CA THR A 57 3.77 -11.90 -7.23
C THR A 57 5.29 -12.08 -7.31
N ILE A 58 6.00 -11.15 -7.96
CA ILE A 58 7.46 -11.16 -8.00
C ILE A 58 8.04 -11.01 -6.59
N GLY A 59 7.52 -10.07 -5.79
CA GLY A 59 7.94 -9.87 -4.41
C GLY A 59 7.73 -11.11 -3.54
N PHE A 60 6.59 -11.78 -3.68
CA PHE A 60 6.32 -13.06 -2.99
C PHE A 60 7.28 -14.16 -3.43
N ALA A 61 7.61 -14.25 -4.72
CA ALA A 61 8.57 -15.21 -5.23
C ALA A 61 9.97 -14.99 -4.64
N VAL A 62 10.43 -13.74 -4.56
CA VAL A 62 11.72 -13.40 -3.96
C VAL A 62 11.74 -13.75 -2.47
N ILE A 63 10.69 -13.40 -1.72
CA ILE A 63 10.59 -13.72 -0.28
C ILE A 63 10.53 -15.24 -0.06
N ALA A 64 9.79 -15.98 -0.90
CA ALA A 64 9.71 -17.42 -0.82
C ALA A 64 11.06 -18.10 -1.02
N SER A 65 11.93 -17.52 -1.84
CA SER A 65 13.27 -18.03 -2.08
C SER A 65 14.27 -17.71 -0.97
N ASP A 66 14.06 -16.60 -0.24
CA ASP A 66 14.94 -16.20 0.88
C ASP A 66 14.50 -16.89 2.18
N ASP A 67 13.24 -16.71 2.56
CA ASP A 67 12.70 -17.26 3.82
C ASP A 67 11.17 -17.40 3.72
N ALA A 68 10.69 -18.60 3.48
CA ALA A 68 9.28 -18.91 3.33
C ALA A 68 8.43 -18.57 4.59
N THR A 69 9.06 -18.46 5.77
CA THR A 69 8.35 -18.08 7.01
C THR A 69 7.88 -16.63 7.00
N LYS A 70 8.51 -15.77 6.20
CA LYS A 70 8.16 -14.35 6.05
C LYS A 70 6.94 -14.12 5.14
N ILE A 71 6.50 -15.13 4.38
CA ILE A 71 5.37 -15.02 3.44
C ILE A 71 4.09 -14.58 4.15
N GLY A 72 3.81 -15.13 5.34
CA GLY A 72 2.65 -14.73 6.14
C GLY A 72 2.64 -13.24 6.52
N LYS A 73 3.79 -12.69 6.89
CA LYS A 73 3.93 -11.26 7.19
C LYS A 73 3.69 -10.41 5.93
N GLN A 74 4.24 -10.82 4.81
CA GLN A 74 4.06 -10.13 3.54
C GLN A 74 2.59 -10.14 3.09
N LEU A 75 1.89 -11.26 3.30
CA LEU A 75 0.46 -11.36 3.00
C LEU A 75 -0.37 -10.38 3.85
N ILE A 76 -0.08 -10.28 5.15
CA ILE A 76 -0.75 -9.32 6.05
C ILE A 76 -0.52 -7.88 5.55
N CYS A 77 0.69 -7.52 5.16
CA CYS A 77 1.01 -6.21 4.61
C CYS A 77 0.25 -5.95 3.29
N LEU A 78 0.16 -6.95 2.40
CA LEU A 78 -0.58 -6.85 1.16
C LEU A 78 -2.08 -6.61 1.42
N VAL A 79 -2.70 -7.39 2.30
CA VAL A 79 -4.11 -7.24 2.67
C VAL A 79 -4.36 -5.87 3.29
N GLY A 80 -3.47 -5.40 4.17
CA GLY A 80 -3.51 -4.06 4.74
C GLY A 80 -3.44 -2.97 3.66
N GLY A 81 -2.54 -3.12 2.69
CA GLY A 81 -2.41 -2.21 1.55
C GLY A 81 -3.67 -2.17 0.68
N VAL A 82 -4.25 -3.33 0.36
CA VAL A 82 -5.52 -3.44 -0.36
C VAL A 82 -6.66 -2.75 0.40
N PHE A 83 -6.72 -2.93 1.72
CA PHE A 83 -7.73 -2.29 2.55
C PHE A 83 -7.61 -0.76 2.55
N ILE A 84 -6.39 -0.23 2.70
CA ILE A 84 -6.11 1.22 2.60
C ILE A 84 -6.48 1.75 1.21
N TYR A 85 -6.14 1.02 0.16
CA TYR A 85 -6.49 1.35 -1.22
C TYR A 85 -8.01 1.48 -1.42
N LEU A 86 -8.79 0.53 -0.90
CA LEU A 86 -10.25 0.56 -0.99
C LEU A 86 -10.85 1.74 -0.20
N ILE A 87 -10.33 2.04 1.00
CA ILE A 87 -10.77 3.18 1.82
C ILE A 87 -10.51 4.50 1.09
N ILE A 88 -9.29 4.68 0.58
CA ILE A 88 -8.91 5.89 -0.16
C ILE A 88 -9.79 6.03 -1.42
N GLY A 89 -9.95 4.96 -2.20
CA GLY A 89 -10.78 4.95 -3.39
C GLY A 89 -12.24 5.27 -3.11
N TRP A 90 -12.80 4.72 -2.03
CA TRP A 90 -14.16 5.03 -1.58
C TRP A 90 -14.30 6.48 -1.11
N SER A 91 -13.31 7.00 -0.40
CA SER A 91 -13.32 8.37 0.10
C SER A 91 -13.19 9.40 -1.03
N LEU A 92 -12.31 9.15 -2.02
CA LEU A 92 -12.09 10.07 -3.15
C LEU A 92 -13.23 10.04 -4.18
N ARG A 93 -14.07 9.01 -4.16
CA ARG A 93 -15.22 8.91 -5.07
C ARG A 93 -16.26 10.03 -4.87
N ASP A 94 -16.33 10.59 -3.68
CA ASP A 94 -17.23 11.69 -3.33
C ASP A 94 -16.42 12.91 -2.88
N LEU A 95 -16.46 13.97 -3.68
CA LEU A 95 -15.75 15.23 -3.41
C LEU A 95 -16.11 15.84 -2.05
N THR A 96 -17.35 15.68 -1.58
CA THR A 96 -17.78 16.19 -0.29
C THR A 96 -17.08 15.47 0.86
N ARG A 97 -16.97 14.14 0.76
CA ARG A 97 -16.21 13.31 1.71
C ARG A 97 -14.71 13.62 1.64
N ALA A 98 -14.15 13.67 0.44
CA ALA A 98 -12.74 13.98 0.23
C ALA A 98 -12.34 15.33 0.87
N LYS A 99 -13.17 16.37 0.70
CA LYS A 99 -12.96 17.69 1.32
C LYS A 99 -13.03 17.66 2.85
N ARG A 100 -13.85 16.79 3.42
CA ARG A 100 -13.98 16.65 4.88
C ARG A 100 -12.75 15.93 5.46
N PHE A 101 -12.33 14.84 4.83
CA PHE A 101 -11.20 14.03 5.31
C PHE A 101 -9.83 14.62 5.01
N ARG A 102 -9.69 15.61 4.12
CA ARG A 102 -8.39 16.19 3.79
C ARG A 102 -7.66 16.78 5.00
N TYR A 103 -8.39 17.43 5.92
CA TYR A 103 -7.78 18.00 7.12
C TYR A 103 -7.29 16.90 8.08
N VAL A 104 -8.06 15.83 8.18
CA VAL A 104 -7.66 14.64 8.97
C VAL A 104 -6.42 14.01 8.37
N ALA A 105 -6.35 13.87 7.03
CA ALA A 105 -5.18 13.35 6.34
C ALA A 105 -3.95 14.27 6.50
N ALA A 106 -4.13 15.60 6.39
CA ALA A 106 -3.04 16.56 6.56
C ALA A 106 -2.47 16.53 7.99
N VAL A 107 -3.34 16.59 8.99
CA VAL A 107 -2.94 16.54 10.40
C VAL A 107 -2.34 15.16 10.74
N GLY A 108 -2.96 14.08 10.26
CA GLY A 108 -2.44 12.72 10.44
C GLY A 108 -1.05 12.53 9.83
N GLY A 109 -0.82 13.04 8.62
CA GLY A 109 0.50 13.02 7.99
C GLY A 109 1.55 13.80 8.79
N LEU A 110 1.18 14.99 9.30
CA LEU A 110 2.09 15.78 10.12
C LEU A 110 2.42 15.09 11.45
N LEU A 111 1.41 14.48 12.10
CA LEU A 111 1.61 13.70 13.33
C LEU A 111 2.48 12.46 13.10
N LEU A 112 2.33 11.77 11.96
CA LEU A 112 3.20 10.65 11.59
C LEU A 112 4.64 11.08 11.39
N LEU A 113 4.89 12.26 10.77
CA LEU A 113 6.24 12.81 10.66
C LEU A 113 6.82 13.15 12.03
N ALA A 114 6.05 13.81 12.89
CA ALA A 114 6.48 14.13 14.24
C ALA A 114 6.79 12.85 15.06
N ALA A 115 5.94 11.84 14.96
CA ALA A 115 6.17 10.54 15.59
C ALA A 115 7.44 9.86 15.07
N ASN A 116 7.73 9.97 13.76
CA ASN A 116 8.95 9.43 13.19
C ASN A 116 10.21 10.12 13.74
N LEU A 117 10.16 11.43 13.97
CA LEU A 117 11.27 12.17 14.57
C LEU A 117 11.57 11.72 16.00
N VAL A 118 10.52 11.41 16.78
CA VAL A 118 10.65 11.03 18.18
C VAL A 118 10.99 9.54 18.35
N PHE A 119 10.27 8.66 17.64
CA PHE A 119 10.33 7.20 17.83
C PHE A 119 11.10 6.48 16.73
N GLY A 120 11.61 7.18 15.72
CA GLY A 120 12.32 6.58 14.61
C GLY A 120 13.60 5.86 15.09
N THR A 121 13.77 4.62 14.67
CA THR A 121 15.00 3.84 14.84
C THR A 121 15.88 3.96 13.60
N GLU A 122 17.19 3.95 13.81
CA GLU A 122 18.15 4.03 12.72
C GLU A 122 18.37 2.62 12.14
N ILE A 123 18.04 2.45 10.86
CA ILE A 123 18.31 1.23 10.10
C ILE A 123 19.01 1.66 8.81
N TYR A 124 20.16 1.07 8.54
CA TYR A 124 21.01 1.41 7.38
C TYR A 124 21.40 2.89 7.28
N GLY A 125 21.66 3.56 8.42
CA GLY A 125 22.06 4.97 8.45
C GLY A 125 20.91 5.97 8.27
N ALA A 126 19.65 5.51 8.20
CA ALA A 126 18.47 6.36 8.08
C ALA A 126 17.50 6.14 9.26
N LYS A 127 17.15 7.23 9.96
CA LYS A 127 16.25 7.22 11.12
C LYS A 127 14.79 7.31 10.70
N ASN A 128 14.32 6.35 9.88
CA ASN A 128 13.03 6.40 9.20
C ASN A 128 12.08 5.25 9.54
N TRP A 129 12.49 4.35 10.44
CA TRP A 129 11.75 3.14 10.73
C TRP A 129 11.21 3.15 12.15
N ILE A 130 9.97 2.71 12.34
CA ILE A 130 9.38 2.42 13.65
C ILE A 130 9.19 0.91 13.74
N MET A 131 9.76 0.30 14.76
CA MET A 131 9.61 -1.12 15.05
C MET A 131 8.38 -1.34 15.93
N ILE A 132 7.41 -2.11 15.44
CA ILE A 132 6.20 -2.48 16.19
C ILE A 132 6.17 -4.01 16.29
N GLY A 133 6.80 -4.55 17.35
CA GLY A 133 6.97 -5.99 17.51
C GLY A 133 7.75 -6.60 16.34
N PRO A 134 7.20 -7.62 15.63
CA PRO A 134 7.89 -8.27 14.52
C PRO A 134 7.80 -7.50 13.19
N PHE A 135 7.08 -6.36 13.16
CA PHE A 135 6.90 -5.55 11.96
C PHE A 135 7.77 -4.29 12.02
N SER A 136 8.47 -4.00 10.93
CA SER A 136 9.10 -2.71 10.69
C SER A 136 8.17 -1.86 9.81
N PHE A 137 7.89 -0.66 10.26
CA PHE A 137 7.00 0.26 9.59
C PHE A 137 7.74 1.57 9.27
N GLN A 138 7.61 2.04 8.05
CA GLN A 138 8.18 3.31 7.62
C GLN A 138 7.07 4.37 7.52
N PRO A 139 6.96 5.29 8.48
CA PRO A 139 5.89 6.29 8.51
C PRO A 139 5.86 7.18 7.27
N SER A 140 7.01 7.46 6.64
CA SER A 140 7.11 8.27 5.43
C SER A 140 6.30 7.71 4.26
N GLU A 141 6.08 6.40 4.17
CA GLU A 141 5.23 5.81 3.13
C GLU A 141 3.76 6.20 3.29
N LEU A 142 3.26 6.20 4.54
CA LEU A 142 1.90 6.69 4.80
C LEU A 142 1.78 8.21 4.64
N VAL A 143 2.83 8.95 4.98
CA VAL A 143 2.85 10.41 4.76
C VAL A 143 2.72 10.74 3.28
N LYS A 144 3.38 9.98 2.39
CA LYS A 144 3.20 10.14 0.94
C LYS A 144 1.74 9.95 0.52
N LEU A 145 1.06 8.92 1.07
CA LEU A 145 -0.36 8.70 0.80
C LEU A 145 -1.23 9.86 1.31
N CYS A 146 -0.95 10.38 2.51
CA CYS A 146 -1.63 11.55 3.05
C CYS A 146 -1.43 12.77 2.14
N PHE A 147 -0.20 13.01 1.68
CA PHE A 147 0.14 14.11 0.78
C PHE A 147 -0.60 14.01 -0.55
N ILE A 148 -0.60 12.83 -1.18
CA ILE A 148 -1.32 12.58 -2.43
C ILE A 148 -2.83 12.80 -2.23
N TYR A 149 -3.37 12.31 -1.11
CA TYR A 149 -4.80 12.46 -0.79
C TYR A 149 -5.19 13.94 -0.61
N VAL A 150 -4.41 14.71 0.13
CA VAL A 150 -4.62 16.13 0.33
C VAL A 150 -4.53 16.88 -1.00
N GLY A 151 -3.51 16.58 -1.80
CA GLY A 151 -3.34 17.15 -3.15
C GLY A 151 -4.56 16.89 -4.04
N ALA A 152 -4.96 15.62 -4.17
CA ALA A 152 -6.11 15.22 -4.98
C ALA A 152 -7.42 15.89 -4.52
N SER A 153 -7.63 15.99 -3.21
CA SER A 153 -8.86 16.59 -2.63
C SER A 153 -8.92 18.11 -2.70
N THR A 154 -7.79 18.78 -3.02
CA THR A 154 -7.70 20.24 -3.14
C THR A 154 -7.59 20.72 -4.57
N MET A 155 -7.54 19.82 -5.53
CA MET A 155 -7.27 20.13 -6.95
C MET A 155 -8.28 21.13 -7.56
N ASP A 156 -9.54 21.06 -7.16
CA ASP A 156 -10.58 22.02 -7.61
C ASP A 156 -10.36 23.46 -7.11
N ARG A 157 -9.56 23.66 -6.06
CA ARG A 157 -9.16 24.98 -5.58
C ARG A 157 -7.90 25.52 -6.26
N ILE A 158 -7.02 24.63 -6.73
CA ILE A 158 -5.76 25.00 -7.41
C ILE A 158 -6.07 25.57 -8.81
N VAL A 159 -7.18 25.19 -9.43
CA VAL A 159 -7.61 25.67 -10.76
C VAL A 159 -7.93 27.17 -10.76
N THR A 160 -8.13 27.79 -9.60
CA THR A 160 -8.24 29.26 -9.51
C THR A 160 -6.84 29.88 -9.65
N LYS A 161 -6.61 30.73 -10.66
CA LYS A 161 -5.31 31.34 -10.97
C LYS A 161 -4.52 31.87 -9.74
N ARG A 162 -5.20 32.43 -8.78
CA ARG A 162 -4.61 32.96 -7.54
C ARG A 162 -4.01 31.83 -6.65
N ASN A 163 -4.68 30.72 -6.53
CA ASN A 163 -4.21 29.60 -5.70
C ASN A 163 -3.08 28.83 -6.41
N LEU A 164 -3.11 28.74 -7.75
CA LEU A 164 -2.04 28.16 -8.53
C LEU A 164 -0.74 28.96 -8.39
N ILE A 165 -0.81 30.30 -8.46
CA ILE A 165 0.35 31.17 -8.27
C ILE A 165 0.91 31.01 -6.86
N LEU A 166 0.06 30.97 -5.83
CA LEU A 166 0.49 30.74 -4.45
C LEU A 166 1.17 29.38 -4.30
N PHE A 167 0.62 28.34 -4.89
CA PHE A 167 1.23 27.00 -4.86
C PHE A 167 2.62 26.99 -5.52
N ILE A 168 2.77 27.64 -6.68
CA ILE A 168 4.07 27.73 -7.38
C ILE A 168 5.09 28.55 -6.59
N VAL A 169 4.65 29.62 -5.91
CA VAL A 169 5.55 30.51 -5.13
C VAL A 169 6.02 29.81 -3.84
N TYR A 170 5.20 28.94 -3.24
CA TYR A 170 5.54 28.23 -1.99
C TYR A 170 6.11 26.82 -2.21
N SER A 171 6.20 26.34 -3.45
CA SER A 171 6.81 25.06 -3.82
C SER A 171 8.30 25.20 -4.10
#